data_e6add5622ae02db41972092c0a42c003
#
_entry.id   e6add5622ae02db41972092c0a42c003
#
_cell.length_a   1.000
_cell.length_b   1.000
_cell.length_c   1.000
_cell.angle_alpha   90.00
_cell.angle_beta   90.00
_cell.angle_gamma   90.00
#
_symmetry.space_group_name_H-M   'P 1'
#
loop_
_entity.id
_entity.type
_entity.pdbx_description
1 polymer ?
#
loop_
_entity_poly.entity_id
_entity_poly.type
_entity_poly.pdbx_seq_one_letter_code
_entity_poly.pdbx_strand_id
1 'polypeptide(L)'
;MSTATLDEARAAARSAGLAAGLRRVLARSTAVPCSAGGRAFLPAGWSGNVPAWHLPGGTLPRADARVRRHLHPLAGTCDLELVEVSPLVCTAVAPHDGPDFCPADELALLGVRIGTAERALDQATEHLAGRTSGGAPMIRYQLPRAAIADAVTELELCAAYRSCPADAHDRLCGVEQSIAGLFGGSGYLCAGPATSLYMAALVASTWTPVNGPGRWS
;
A
#
# COMPACT_ATOMS: atom_id res chain seq x y z
N MET A 1 13.91 3.60 16.57
CA MET A 1 12.61 3.21 15.99
C MET A 1 12.60 1.71 15.79
N SER A 2 11.55 1.03 16.21
CA SER A 2 11.51 -0.45 16.22
C SER A 2 11.40 -1.01 14.80
N THR A 3 12.40 -1.78 14.37
CA THR A 3 12.41 -2.54 13.12
C THR A 3 11.28 -3.56 13.05
N ALA A 4 10.74 -3.96 14.20
CA ALA A 4 9.62 -4.89 14.34
C ALA A 4 8.34 -4.44 13.62
N THR A 5 8.10 -3.13 13.51
CA THR A 5 6.86 -2.62 12.91
C THR A 5 6.80 -2.81 11.39
N LEU A 6 7.91 -2.60 10.67
CA LEU A 6 7.99 -2.87 9.23
C LEU A 6 7.83 -4.37 8.97
N ASP A 7 8.58 -5.19 9.69
CA ASP A 7 8.61 -6.65 9.49
C ASP A 7 7.25 -7.30 9.83
N GLU A 8 6.57 -6.83 10.87
CA GLU A 8 5.23 -7.31 11.21
C GLU A 8 4.19 -6.96 10.14
N ALA A 9 4.23 -5.74 9.61
CA ALA A 9 3.34 -5.28 8.56
C ALA A 9 3.61 -6.03 7.24
N ARG A 10 4.89 -6.23 6.88
CA ARG A 10 5.36 -7.03 5.74
C ARG A 10 4.83 -8.48 5.84
N ALA A 11 5.05 -9.14 6.96
CA ALA A 11 4.60 -10.50 7.18
C ALA A 11 3.08 -10.66 7.09
N ALA A 12 2.32 -9.73 7.68
CA ALA A 12 0.87 -9.73 7.61
C ALA A 12 0.34 -9.52 6.18
N ALA A 13 0.93 -8.58 5.44
CA ALA A 13 0.54 -8.32 4.06
C ALA A 13 0.88 -9.50 3.13
N ARG A 14 2.06 -10.12 3.29
CA ARG A 14 2.45 -11.29 2.52
C ARG A 14 1.54 -12.48 2.78
N SER A 15 1.23 -12.79 4.06
CA SER A 15 0.44 -13.96 4.41
C SER A 15 -1.05 -13.81 4.13
N ALA A 16 -1.65 -12.64 4.42
CA ALA A 16 -3.09 -12.43 4.42
C ALA A 16 -3.57 -11.25 3.54
N GLY A 17 -2.67 -10.62 2.77
CA GLY A 17 -2.98 -9.58 1.80
C GLY A 17 -2.95 -8.16 2.36
N LEU A 18 -3.19 -7.20 1.46
CA LEU A 18 -3.04 -5.76 1.69
C LEU A 18 -3.81 -5.25 2.93
N ALA A 19 -5.09 -5.60 3.05
CA ALA A 19 -5.91 -5.17 4.17
C ALA A 19 -5.38 -5.65 5.52
N ALA A 20 -4.83 -6.86 5.60
CA ALA A 20 -4.24 -7.40 6.82
C ALA A 20 -2.99 -6.62 7.26
N GLY A 21 -2.12 -6.28 6.31
CA GLY A 21 -0.98 -5.41 6.55
C GLY A 21 -1.39 -4.04 7.08
N LEU A 22 -2.37 -3.41 6.43
CA LEU A 22 -2.89 -2.10 6.85
C LEU A 22 -3.53 -2.13 8.24
N ARG A 23 -4.22 -3.21 8.62
CA ARG A 23 -4.74 -3.38 9.99
C ARG A 23 -3.62 -3.36 11.03
N ARG A 24 -2.44 -3.89 10.72
CA ARG A 24 -1.27 -3.84 11.63
C ARG A 24 -0.74 -2.43 11.81
N VAL A 25 -0.70 -1.64 10.74
CA VAL A 25 -0.30 -0.22 10.80
C VAL A 25 -1.31 0.55 11.64
N LEU A 26 -2.60 0.47 11.27
CA LEU A 26 -3.68 1.24 11.89
C LEU A 26 -3.95 0.91 13.36
N ALA A 27 -3.66 -0.32 13.79
CA ALA A 27 -3.81 -0.71 15.19
C ALA A 27 -2.87 0.06 16.14
N ARG A 28 -1.85 0.73 15.60
CA ARG A 28 -0.87 1.52 16.37
C ARG A 28 -0.90 3.02 16.04
N SER A 29 -1.59 3.39 14.96
CA SER A 29 -1.69 4.78 14.52
C SER A 29 -2.69 5.55 15.38
N THR A 30 -2.32 6.77 15.76
CA THR A 30 -3.21 7.68 16.49
C THR A 30 -4.16 8.43 15.58
N ALA A 31 -3.84 8.54 14.29
CA ALA A 31 -4.68 9.14 13.28
C ALA A 31 -4.44 8.47 11.92
N VAL A 32 -5.44 8.51 11.06
CA VAL A 32 -5.33 8.02 9.67
C VAL A 32 -5.05 9.18 8.74
N PRO A 33 -3.98 9.10 7.94
CA PRO A 33 -3.67 10.12 6.95
C PRO A 33 -4.73 10.16 5.85
N CYS A 34 -5.09 11.37 5.44
CA CYS A 34 -5.98 11.62 4.32
C CYS A 34 -5.25 12.40 3.23
N SER A 35 -5.63 12.17 1.99
CA SER A 35 -5.17 12.98 0.85
C SER A 35 -5.61 14.44 0.99
N ALA A 36 -5.11 15.33 0.13
CA ALA A 36 -5.50 16.72 0.07
C ALA A 36 -7.03 16.94 -0.11
N GLY A 37 -7.73 15.97 -0.67
CA GLY A 37 -9.19 15.97 -0.80
C GLY A 37 -9.94 15.30 0.37
N GLY A 38 -9.28 15.03 1.49
CA GLY A 38 -9.89 14.38 2.66
C GLY A 38 -10.23 12.91 2.44
N ARG A 39 -9.60 12.24 1.48
CA ARG A 39 -9.88 10.82 1.17
C ARG A 39 -8.83 9.89 1.76
N ALA A 40 -9.28 8.73 2.25
CA ALA A 40 -8.41 7.68 2.74
C ALA A 40 -8.91 6.30 2.32
N PHE A 41 -7.97 5.38 2.10
CA PHE A 41 -8.28 3.96 1.97
C PHE A 41 -8.03 3.26 3.31
N LEU A 42 -8.97 2.42 3.70
CA LEU A 42 -8.95 1.66 4.95
C LEU A 42 -9.28 0.20 4.68
N PRO A 43 -8.88 -0.74 5.54
CA PRO A 43 -9.49 -2.06 5.56
C PRO A 43 -11.00 -1.97 5.72
N ALA A 44 -11.76 -2.81 5.01
CA ALA A 44 -13.20 -2.80 5.05
C ALA A 44 -13.73 -2.92 6.50
N GLY A 45 -14.69 -2.08 6.84
CA GLY A 45 -15.27 -1.99 8.18
C GLY A 45 -14.40 -1.29 9.24
N TRP A 46 -13.23 -0.77 8.88
CA TRP A 46 -12.32 -0.13 9.86
C TRP A 46 -12.68 1.31 10.22
N SER A 47 -13.44 2.01 9.39
CA SER A 47 -13.78 3.42 9.58
C SER A 47 -14.40 3.78 10.93
N GLY A 48 -15.03 2.79 11.59
CA GLY A 48 -15.56 2.94 12.96
C GLY A 48 -14.51 2.91 14.07
N ASN A 49 -13.32 2.37 13.81
CA ASN A 49 -12.25 2.15 14.78
C ASN A 49 -11.15 3.24 14.72
N VAL A 50 -11.27 4.19 13.81
CA VAL A 50 -10.29 5.27 13.63
C VAL A 50 -10.44 6.29 14.78
N PRO A 51 -9.38 6.58 15.54
CA PRO A 51 -9.46 7.56 16.64
C PRO A 51 -9.50 9.00 16.13
N ALA A 52 -8.73 9.32 15.09
CA ALA A 52 -8.66 10.63 14.47
C ALA A 52 -8.26 10.53 13.01
N TRP A 53 -8.45 11.62 12.26
CA TRP A 53 -8.09 11.77 10.86
C TRP A 53 -7.05 12.87 10.72
N HIS A 54 -6.01 12.61 9.95
CA HIS A 54 -5.00 13.59 9.64
C HIS A 54 -5.31 14.21 8.27
N LEU A 55 -5.80 15.45 8.29
CA LEU A 55 -6.17 16.22 7.10
C LEU A 55 -5.06 17.25 6.79
N PRO A 56 -4.97 17.74 5.56
CA PRO A 56 -4.15 18.91 5.28
C PRO A 56 -4.56 20.07 6.23
N GLY A 57 -3.61 20.50 7.05
CA GLY A 57 -3.83 21.58 8.02
C GLY A 57 -4.10 21.11 9.45
N GLY A 58 -4.17 19.80 9.72
CA GLY A 58 -4.18 19.32 11.09
C GLY A 58 -4.97 18.04 11.35
N THR A 59 -5.11 17.71 12.62
CA THR A 59 -5.79 16.49 13.07
C THR A 59 -7.24 16.77 13.44
N LEU A 60 -8.15 15.95 12.94
CA LEU A 60 -9.59 15.99 13.19
C LEU A 60 -9.99 14.77 14.03
N PRO A 61 -10.45 14.94 15.27
CA PRO A 61 -10.98 13.84 16.08
C PRO A 61 -12.13 13.12 15.38
N ARG A 62 -12.25 11.81 15.61
CA ARG A 62 -13.33 11.02 14.99
C ARG A 62 -14.72 11.55 15.33
N ALA A 63 -14.92 12.07 16.54
CA ALA A 63 -16.20 12.62 17.01
C ALA A 63 -16.63 13.86 16.20
N ASP A 64 -15.68 14.64 15.67
CA ASP A 64 -15.91 15.88 14.94
C ASP A 64 -15.92 15.67 13.42
N ALA A 65 -15.74 14.43 12.99
CA ALA A 65 -15.63 14.04 11.58
C ALA A 65 -16.94 13.49 11.01
N ARG A 66 -17.35 14.01 9.86
CA ARG A 66 -18.31 13.36 8.97
C ARG A 66 -17.55 12.42 8.05
N VAL A 67 -17.87 11.14 8.07
CA VAL A 67 -17.25 10.12 7.21
C VAL A 67 -18.28 9.59 6.22
N ARG A 68 -17.99 9.70 4.93
CA ARG A 68 -18.81 9.16 3.84
C ARG A 68 -18.03 8.06 3.14
N ARG A 69 -18.67 6.92 2.90
CA ARG A 69 -18.08 5.84 2.09
C ARG A 69 -18.34 6.10 0.62
N HIS A 70 -17.32 5.85 -0.19
CA HIS A 70 -17.38 5.94 -1.63
C HIS A 70 -17.13 4.56 -2.26
N LEU A 71 -17.84 4.30 -3.35
CA LEU A 71 -17.56 3.13 -4.16
C LEU A 71 -16.27 3.36 -4.94
N HIS A 72 -15.36 2.41 -4.82
CA HIS A 72 -14.16 2.35 -5.65
C HIS A 72 -14.10 0.95 -6.28
N PRO A 73 -14.01 0.83 -7.62
CA PRO A 73 -14.20 -0.45 -8.31
C PRO A 73 -13.21 -1.54 -7.87
N LEU A 74 -12.02 -1.15 -7.46
CA LEU A 74 -10.97 -2.09 -7.07
C LEU A 74 -10.78 -2.24 -5.55
N ALA A 75 -11.29 -1.32 -4.73
CA ALA A 75 -11.06 -1.40 -3.29
C ALA A 75 -11.68 -2.65 -2.66
N GLY A 76 -12.91 -3.00 -3.07
CA GLY A 76 -13.60 -4.18 -2.56
C GLY A 76 -12.88 -5.49 -2.86
N THR A 77 -12.18 -5.60 -3.99
CA THR A 77 -11.39 -6.81 -4.34
C THR A 77 -10.16 -7.01 -3.47
N CYS A 78 -9.72 -5.95 -2.77
CA CYS A 78 -8.59 -5.96 -1.84
C CYS A 78 -9.03 -5.85 -0.37
N ASP A 79 -10.31 -6.08 -0.08
CA ASP A 79 -10.92 -5.93 1.26
C ASP A 79 -10.67 -4.52 1.84
N LEU A 80 -10.79 -3.49 0.98
CA LEU A 80 -10.63 -2.09 1.34
C LEU A 80 -11.94 -1.31 1.15
N GLU A 81 -12.06 -0.21 1.89
CA GLU A 81 -13.07 0.83 1.70
C GLU A 81 -12.41 2.18 1.42
N LEU A 82 -12.99 2.96 0.52
CA LEU A 82 -12.63 4.36 0.30
C LEU A 82 -13.59 5.24 1.13
N VAL A 83 -13.02 6.12 1.94
CA VAL A 83 -13.78 7.09 2.73
C VAL A 83 -13.39 8.51 2.38
N GLU A 84 -14.34 9.41 2.48
CA GLU A 84 -14.14 10.86 2.44
C GLU A 84 -14.48 11.42 3.81
N VAL A 85 -13.59 12.24 4.34
CA VAL A 85 -13.64 12.80 5.68
C VAL A 85 -13.73 14.31 5.58
N SER A 86 -14.69 14.89 6.29
CA SER A 86 -14.85 16.34 6.41
C SER A 86 -15.24 16.70 7.85
N PRO A 87 -14.92 17.92 8.31
CA PRO A 87 -15.42 18.41 9.61
C PRO A 87 -16.95 18.46 9.65
N LEU A 88 -17.54 18.13 10.80
CA LEU A 88 -19.00 18.24 11.03
C LEU A 88 -19.46 19.69 11.07
N VAL A 89 -18.61 20.60 11.58
CA VAL A 89 -18.83 22.04 11.66
C VAL A 89 -17.61 22.72 11.06
N CYS A 90 -17.74 23.97 10.58
CA CYS A 90 -16.58 24.81 10.17
C CYS A 90 -15.70 25.19 11.39
N THR A 91 -15.27 24.21 12.15
CA THR A 91 -14.25 24.36 13.18
C THR A 91 -12.88 24.32 12.53
N ALA A 92 -12.03 25.27 12.93
CA ALA A 92 -10.63 25.22 12.52
C ALA A 92 -10.06 23.86 12.93
N VAL A 93 -9.55 23.12 11.97
CA VAL A 93 -8.78 21.91 12.24
C VAL A 93 -7.60 22.35 13.09
N ALA A 94 -7.37 21.72 14.24
CA ALA A 94 -6.29 22.11 15.13
C ALA A 94 -4.96 22.01 14.37
N PRO A 95 -4.15 23.09 14.29
CA PRO A 95 -2.88 23.03 13.64
C PRO A 95 -2.03 21.92 14.26
N HIS A 96 -1.37 21.14 13.42
CA HIS A 96 -0.44 20.12 13.87
C HIS A 96 0.98 20.65 13.69
N ASP A 97 1.71 20.84 14.80
CA ASP A 97 3.10 21.32 14.77
C ASP A 97 4.13 20.20 14.48
N GLY A 98 3.65 19.00 14.13
CA GLY A 98 4.48 17.84 13.82
C GLY A 98 4.52 17.50 12.31
N PRO A 99 5.36 16.54 11.92
CA PRO A 99 5.34 16.04 10.56
C PRO A 99 3.97 15.45 10.22
N ASP A 100 3.46 15.74 9.03
CA ASP A 100 2.13 15.33 8.53
C ASP A 100 1.87 13.82 8.58
N PHE A 101 2.93 13.04 8.73
CA PHE A 101 2.89 11.58 8.86
C PHE A 101 3.98 11.11 9.83
N CYS A 102 3.63 10.19 10.73
CA CYS A 102 4.63 9.64 11.65
C CYS A 102 5.64 8.78 10.86
N PRO A 103 6.95 9.04 10.94
CA PRO A 103 7.96 8.24 10.23
C PRO A 103 7.88 6.74 10.53
N ALA A 104 7.36 6.35 11.71
CA ALA A 104 7.14 4.95 12.05
C ALA A 104 6.00 4.33 11.22
N ASP A 105 4.94 5.09 10.94
CA ASP A 105 3.83 4.63 10.12
C ASP A 105 4.22 4.55 8.65
N GLU A 106 5.09 5.44 8.17
CA GLU A 106 5.65 5.39 6.80
C GLU A 106 6.48 4.12 6.59
N LEU A 107 7.35 3.77 7.55
CA LEU A 107 8.10 2.52 7.50
C LEU A 107 7.19 1.28 7.57
N ALA A 108 6.15 1.33 8.38
CA ALA A 108 5.18 0.24 8.46
C ALA A 108 4.39 0.11 7.14
N LEU A 109 4.01 1.23 6.52
CA LEU A 109 3.37 1.24 5.20
C LEU A 109 4.29 0.70 4.10
N LEU A 110 5.59 1.03 4.15
CA LEU A 110 6.59 0.42 3.29
C LEU A 110 6.60 -1.10 3.44
N GLY A 111 6.55 -1.60 4.69
CA GLY A 111 6.43 -3.04 4.97
C GLY A 111 5.18 -3.65 4.35
N VAL A 112 4.03 -2.98 4.42
CA VAL A 112 2.78 -3.43 3.77
C VAL A 112 2.96 -3.56 2.26
N ARG A 113 3.57 -2.57 1.60
CA ARG A 113 3.79 -2.61 0.15
C ARG A 113 4.73 -3.73 -0.24
N ILE A 114 5.86 -3.88 0.46
CA ILE A 114 6.82 -4.97 0.21
C ILE A 114 6.12 -6.33 0.37
N GLY A 115 5.41 -6.55 1.47
CA GLY A 115 4.70 -7.82 1.70
C GLY A 115 3.61 -8.11 0.66
N THR A 116 2.91 -7.08 0.18
CA THR A 116 1.94 -7.23 -0.92
C THR A 116 2.64 -7.62 -2.23
N ALA A 117 3.79 -7.02 -2.53
CA ALA A 117 4.59 -7.33 -3.71
C ALA A 117 5.18 -8.74 -3.66
N GLU A 118 5.67 -9.19 -2.50
CA GLU A 118 6.13 -10.57 -2.29
C GLU A 118 5.01 -11.59 -2.51
N ARG A 119 3.82 -11.32 -1.96
CA ARG A 119 2.66 -12.18 -2.20
C ARG A 119 2.31 -12.26 -3.68
N ALA A 120 2.33 -11.14 -4.39
CA ALA A 120 2.09 -11.13 -5.83
C ALA A 120 3.19 -11.89 -6.59
N LEU A 121 4.44 -11.81 -6.17
CA LEU A 121 5.56 -12.54 -6.77
C LEU A 121 5.44 -14.06 -6.53
N ASP A 122 5.03 -14.48 -5.33
CA ASP A 122 4.73 -15.89 -5.03
C ASP A 122 3.64 -16.41 -5.99
N GLN A 123 2.55 -15.65 -6.17
CA GLN A 123 1.46 -15.97 -7.10
C GLN A 123 1.92 -15.97 -8.58
N ALA A 124 2.80 -15.05 -8.98
CA ALA A 124 3.37 -15.03 -10.33
C ALA A 124 4.23 -16.27 -10.59
N THR A 125 4.97 -16.70 -9.59
CA THR A 125 5.79 -17.91 -9.66
C THR A 125 4.94 -19.16 -9.86
N GLU A 126 3.85 -19.29 -9.11
CA GLU A 126 2.86 -20.36 -9.28
C GLU A 126 2.19 -20.30 -10.66
N HIS A 127 1.79 -19.11 -11.10
CA HIS A 127 1.19 -18.89 -12.41
C HIS A 127 2.12 -19.35 -13.54
N LEU A 128 3.40 -18.99 -13.48
CA LEU A 128 4.41 -19.38 -14.48
C LEU A 128 4.76 -20.87 -14.43
N ALA A 129 4.68 -21.49 -13.25
CA ALA A 129 4.87 -22.92 -13.09
C ALA A 129 3.72 -23.73 -13.71
N GLY A 130 2.49 -23.21 -13.62
CA GLY A 130 1.31 -23.85 -14.18
C GLY A 130 1.14 -23.66 -15.70
N ARG A 131 1.81 -22.67 -16.31
CA ARG A 131 1.73 -22.41 -17.75
C ARG A 131 2.89 -23.08 -18.50
N THR A 132 2.58 -23.65 -19.66
CA THR A 132 3.57 -24.28 -20.54
C THR A 132 3.71 -23.50 -21.86
N SER A 133 4.93 -23.49 -22.39
CA SER A 133 5.26 -23.00 -23.72
C SER A 133 6.31 -23.93 -24.32
N GLY A 134 6.14 -24.35 -25.58
CA GLY A 134 7.08 -25.27 -26.21
C GLY A 134 7.28 -26.61 -25.45
N GLY A 135 6.26 -27.06 -24.69
CA GLY A 135 6.31 -28.32 -23.94
C GLY A 135 6.99 -28.23 -22.57
N ALA A 136 7.43 -27.04 -22.11
CA ALA A 136 8.03 -26.86 -20.79
C ALA A 136 7.31 -25.76 -19.98
N PRO A 137 7.27 -25.86 -18.64
CA PRO A 137 6.75 -24.79 -17.77
C PRO A 137 7.48 -23.48 -18.02
N MET A 138 6.72 -22.35 -18.08
CA MET A 138 7.28 -21.04 -18.40
C MET A 138 8.34 -20.58 -17.37
N ILE A 139 8.20 -21.00 -16.11
CA ILE A 139 9.17 -20.69 -15.05
C ILE A 139 10.57 -21.27 -15.31
N ARG A 140 10.72 -22.22 -16.22
CA ARG A 140 12.03 -22.80 -16.56
C ARG A 140 12.82 -21.96 -17.56
N TYR A 141 12.18 -21.01 -18.23
CA TYR A 141 12.85 -20.14 -19.20
C TYR A 141 13.68 -19.07 -18.49
N GLN A 142 14.77 -18.68 -19.14
CA GLN A 142 15.76 -17.74 -18.57
C GLN A 142 15.15 -16.38 -18.24
N LEU A 143 14.32 -15.81 -19.13
CA LEU A 143 13.72 -14.48 -18.91
C LEU A 143 12.81 -14.40 -17.68
N PRO A 144 11.80 -15.27 -17.49
CA PRO A 144 11.01 -15.28 -16.28
C PRO A 144 11.85 -15.50 -15.00
N ARG A 145 12.85 -16.38 -15.05
CA ARG A 145 13.74 -16.62 -13.92
C ARG A 145 14.57 -15.40 -13.54
N ALA A 146 15.12 -14.71 -14.55
CA ALA A 146 15.87 -13.48 -14.32
C ALA A 146 14.95 -12.40 -13.71
N ALA A 147 13.77 -12.19 -14.29
CA ALA A 147 12.81 -11.20 -13.77
C ALA A 147 12.36 -11.49 -12.33
N ILE A 148 12.17 -12.76 -11.95
CA ILE A 148 11.86 -13.16 -10.57
C ILE A 148 13.06 -12.84 -9.65
N ALA A 149 14.29 -13.19 -10.06
CA ALA A 149 15.49 -12.93 -9.26
C ALA A 149 15.73 -11.43 -9.05
N ASP A 150 15.53 -10.63 -10.10
CA ASP A 150 15.64 -9.17 -10.05
C ASP A 150 14.59 -8.59 -9.10
N ALA A 151 13.33 -9.06 -9.18
CA ALA A 151 12.26 -8.61 -8.29
C ALA A 151 12.56 -8.93 -6.83
N VAL A 152 13.05 -10.15 -6.50
CA VAL A 152 13.46 -10.52 -5.14
C VAL A 152 14.56 -9.59 -4.64
N THR A 153 15.59 -9.35 -5.46
CA THR A 153 16.73 -8.49 -5.10
C THR A 153 16.27 -7.06 -4.81
N GLU A 154 15.42 -6.50 -5.67
CA GLU A 154 14.89 -5.15 -5.49
C GLU A 154 13.97 -5.03 -4.26
N LEU A 155 13.15 -6.04 -3.95
CA LEU A 155 12.32 -6.05 -2.74
C LEU A 155 13.17 -6.07 -1.46
N GLU A 156 14.25 -6.84 -1.43
CA GLU A 156 15.20 -6.85 -0.31
C GLU A 156 15.96 -5.54 -0.19
N LEU A 157 16.34 -4.92 -1.30
CA LEU A 157 16.92 -3.58 -1.31
C LEU A 157 15.94 -2.55 -0.73
N CYS A 158 14.67 -2.56 -1.15
CA CYS A 158 13.63 -1.68 -0.60
C CYS A 158 13.46 -1.88 0.92
N ALA A 159 13.52 -3.12 1.40
CA ALA A 159 13.45 -3.42 2.83
C ALA A 159 14.66 -2.91 3.61
N ALA A 160 15.81 -2.75 2.97
CA ALA A 160 17.02 -2.19 3.57
C ALA A 160 17.01 -0.65 3.64
N TYR A 161 16.22 0.03 2.82
CA TYR A 161 16.11 1.50 2.76
C TYR A 161 15.28 2.09 3.91
N ARG A 162 15.60 1.73 5.16
CA ARG A 162 14.85 2.17 6.34
C ARG A 162 15.04 3.65 6.71
N SER A 163 16.13 4.25 6.25
CA SER A 163 16.46 5.66 6.51
C SER A 163 15.81 6.64 5.53
N CYS A 164 15.35 6.15 4.37
CA CYS A 164 14.70 6.95 3.34
C CYS A 164 13.50 6.19 2.73
N PRO A 165 12.38 6.08 3.48
CA PRO A 165 11.20 5.33 3.00
C PRO A 165 10.63 5.86 1.69
N ALA A 166 10.71 7.17 1.45
CA ALA A 166 10.24 7.80 0.22
C ALA A 166 10.92 7.23 -1.04
N ASP A 167 12.27 7.10 -1.00
CA ASP A 167 13.02 6.53 -2.11
C ASP A 167 12.67 5.04 -2.32
N ALA A 168 12.43 4.31 -1.23
CA ALA A 168 11.98 2.92 -1.30
C ALA A 168 10.58 2.81 -1.93
N HIS A 169 9.66 3.73 -1.61
CA HIS A 169 8.34 3.78 -2.23
C HIS A 169 8.41 4.06 -3.74
N ASP A 170 9.32 4.94 -4.17
CA ASP A 170 9.52 5.22 -5.59
C ASP A 170 10.09 4.00 -6.34
N ARG A 171 11.09 3.32 -5.77
CA ARG A 171 11.65 2.07 -6.34
C ARG A 171 10.60 0.97 -6.46
N LEU A 172 9.76 0.80 -5.44
CA LEU A 172 8.70 -0.22 -5.44
C LEU A 172 7.75 -0.09 -6.62
N CYS A 173 7.47 1.12 -7.12
CA CYS A 173 6.61 1.29 -8.30
C CYS A 173 7.14 0.52 -9.52
N GLY A 174 8.45 0.57 -9.78
CA GLY A 174 9.07 -0.19 -10.87
C GLY A 174 9.04 -1.71 -10.65
N VAL A 175 9.30 -2.14 -9.40
CA VAL A 175 9.25 -3.56 -9.01
C VAL A 175 7.83 -4.12 -9.15
N GLU A 176 6.83 -3.39 -8.66
CA GLU A 176 5.41 -3.77 -8.75
C GLU A 176 4.95 -3.91 -10.21
N GLN A 177 5.39 -3.01 -11.11
CA GLN A 177 5.13 -3.13 -12.55
C GLN A 177 5.80 -4.36 -13.16
N SER A 178 7.05 -4.64 -12.79
CA SER A 178 7.78 -5.82 -13.26
C SER A 178 7.09 -7.12 -12.82
N ILE A 179 6.65 -7.20 -11.56
CA ILE A 179 5.89 -8.33 -11.03
C ILE A 179 4.55 -8.49 -11.76
N ALA A 180 3.81 -7.40 -11.99
CA ALA A 180 2.56 -7.42 -12.74
C ALA A 180 2.77 -7.95 -14.16
N GLY A 181 3.89 -7.61 -14.81
CA GLY A 181 4.29 -8.09 -16.13
C GLY A 181 4.47 -9.61 -16.21
N LEU A 182 4.86 -10.28 -15.11
CA LEU A 182 5.00 -11.75 -15.06
C LEU A 182 3.68 -12.51 -15.28
N PHE A 183 2.55 -11.89 -14.99
CA PHE A 183 1.23 -12.46 -15.27
C PHE A 183 0.80 -12.30 -16.73
N GLY A 184 1.54 -11.51 -17.54
CA GLY A 184 1.14 -11.17 -18.90
C GLY A 184 -0.24 -10.50 -18.93
N GLY A 185 -1.05 -10.78 -19.95
CA GLY A 185 -2.39 -10.20 -20.08
C GLY A 185 -3.33 -10.48 -18.91
N SER A 186 -3.16 -11.59 -18.20
CA SER A 186 -4.00 -11.93 -17.03
C SER A 186 -3.72 -11.04 -15.83
N GLY A 187 -2.55 -10.42 -15.72
CA GLY A 187 -2.21 -9.47 -14.66
C GLY A 187 -3.05 -8.19 -14.66
N TYR A 188 -3.60 -7.83 -15.81
CA TYR A 188 -4.42 -6.63 -15.98
C TYR A 188 -5.93 -6.87 -15.77
N LEU A 189 -6.34 -8.08 -15.40
CA LEU A 189 -7.74 -8.37 -15.09
C LEU A 189 -8.09 -7.84 -13.69
N CYS A 190 -9.30 -7.29 -13.57
CA CYS A 190 -9.85 -6.89 -12.27
C CYS A 190 -9.89 -8.12 -11.33
N ALA A 191 -9.55 -7.90 -10.06
CA ALA A 191 -9.42 -8.94 -9.03
C ALA A 191 -8.20 -9.88 -9.16
N GLY A 192 -7.22 -9.53 -10.00
CA GLY A 192 -5.93 -10.23 -10.06
C GLY A 192 -4.88 -9.69 -9.09
N PRO A 193 -3.72 -10.35 -8.98
CA PRO A 193 -2.61 -9.91 -8.12
C PRO A 193 -2.13 -8.48 -8.43
N ALA A 194 -2.14 -8.05 -9.70
CA ALA A 194 -1.80 -6.69 -10.10
C ALA A 194 -2.74 -5.63 -9.49
N THR A 195 -4.01 -5.99 -9.21
CA THR A 195 -4.93 -5.09 -8.51
C THR A 195 -4.45 -4.78 -7.10
N SER A 196 -3.94 -5.78 -6.37
CA SER A 196 -3.40 -5.58 -5.02
C SER A 196 -2.15 -4.68 -5.03
N LEU A 197 -1.27 -4.82 -6.03
CA LEU A 197 -0.10 -3.97 -6.22
C LEU A 197 -0.52 -2.52 -6.50
N TYR A 198 -1.42 -2.32 -7.45
CA TYR A 198 -1.97 -0.99 -7.76
C TYR A 198 -2.64 -0.35 -6.54
N MET A 199 -3.46 -1.10 -5.79
CA MET A 199 -4.13 -0.59 -4.61
C MET A 199 -3.13 -0.27 -3.49
N ALA A 200 -2.05 -1.04 -3.32
CA ALA A 200 -1.01 -0.75 -2.35
C ALA A 200 -0.27 0.55 -2.68
N ALA A 201 0.05 0.79 -3.96
CA ALA A 201 0.64 2.05 -4.41
C ALA A 201 -0.32 3.24 -4.21
N LEU A 202 -1.61 3.05 -4.50
CA LEU A 202 -2.64 4.07 -4.33
C LEU A 202 -2.86 4.42 -2.85
N VAL A 203 -2.88 3.44 -1.96
CA VAL A 203 -2.92 3.67 -0.49
C VAL A 203 -1.69 4.49 -0.08
N ALA A 204 -0.51 4.11 -0.51
CA ALA A 204 0.71 4.83 -0.18
C ALA A 204 0.65 6.28 -0.66
N SER A 205 0.19 6.55 -1.87
CA SER A 205 0.06 7.91 -2.40
C SER A 205 -0.97 8.77 -1.66
N THR A 206 -1.96 8.15 -1.00
CA THR A 206 -2.95 8.88 -0.19
C THR A 206 -2.47 9.12 1.24
N TRP A 207 -1.61 8.26 1.76
CA TRP A 207 -1.13 8.32 3.15
C TRP A 207 0.19 9.07 3.30
N THR A 208 1.04 9.07 2.28
CA THR A 208 2.27 9.89 2.26
C THR A 208 1.97 11.20 1.56
N PRO A 209 1.92 12.32 2.26
CA PRO A 209 1.73 13.62 1.61
C PRO A 209 2.89 13.86 0.64
N VAL A 210 2.53 14.24 -0.57
CA VAL A 210 3.50 14.67 -1.59
C VAL A 210 4.06 16.01 -1.14
N ASN A 211 5.13 15.99 -0.37
CA ASN A 211 5.88 17.19 -0.03
C ASN A 211 6.67 17.64 -1.27
N GLY A 212 6.04 18.44 -2.12
CA GLY A 212 6.69 19.13 -3.22
C GLY A 212 5.92 19.04 -4.54
N PRO A 213 5.87 20.15 -5.32
CA PRO A 213 5.32 20.10 -6.66
C PRO A 213 6.28 19.30 -7.56
N GLY A 214 5.85 18.15 -8.07
CA GLY A 214 6.55 17.53 -9.18
C GLY A 214 6.82 16.02 -9.16
N ARG A 215 6.28 15.20 -8.24
CA ARG A 215 6.58 13.75 -8.25
C ARG A 215 5.75 12.92 -9.24
N TRP A 216 4.72 13.48 -9.87
CA TRP A 216 3.89 12.79 -10.86
C TRP A 216 3.59 13.71 -12.04
N SER A 217 4.55 13.95 -12.90
CA SER A 217 4.35 14.53 -14.24
C SER A 217 4.69 13.53 -15.31
#